data_7cb351bf4fe4eebe94815613e48f8e7a
#
_entry.id   7cb351bf4fe4eebe94815613e48f8e7a
#
_cell.length_a   1.000
_cell.length_b   1.000
_cell.length_c   1.000
_cell.angle_alpha   90.00
_cell.angle_beta   90.00
_cell.angle_gamma   90.00
#
_symmetry.space_group_name_H-M   'P 1'
#
loop_
_entity.id
_entity.type
_entity.pdbx_description
1 polymer ?
#
loop_
_entity_poly.entity_id
_entity_poly.type
_entity_poly.pdbx_seq_one_letter_code
_entity_poly.pdbx_strand_id
1 'polypeptide(L)'
;VLTETTKCPGVHGEAAAGNGNIFFGCEDGPVVFDGTKFHKVDASAYAGADGYQRSGNAAGSEESDVILADNKTDKDAELERPTSVTLVDTKDFSAKKVDLDASYWFRSLARGPLGEALVLTTDGKLNVIDPDSGEITKQIDAISQWKENKEWQQAGPILQAADGYAFITDAQKKQLVVIDLLQEKEVNRFDLDIEPTEMTVL
;
A
#
# COMPACT_ATOMS: atom_id res chain seq x y z
N VAL A 1 -14.17 14.32 -23.84
CA VAL A 1 -14.47 13.78 -22.51
C VAL A 1 -15.63 12.82 -22.64
N LEU A 2 -15.47 11.58 -22.19
CA LEU A 2 -16.54 10.57 -22.20
C LEU A 2 -17.37 10.64 -20.91
N THR A 3 -16.67 10.84 -19.77
CA THR A 3 -17.27 11.00 -18.45
C THR A 3 -16.32 11.78 -17.55
N GLU A 4 -16.84 12.42 -16.51
CA GLU A 4 -16.06 13.16 -15.51
C GLU A 4 -16.77 13.14 -14.15
N THR A 5 -16.04 13.44 -13.09
CA THR A 5 -16.59 13.61 -11.75
C THR A 5 -15.91 14.77 -11.04
N THR A 6 -16.65 15.44 -10.17
CA THR A 6 -16.13 16.45 -9.23
C THR A 6 -16.04 15.91 -7.79
N LYS A 7 -16.33 14.61 -7.59
CA LYS A 7 -16.41 13.97 -6.27
C LYS A 7 -15.07 13.42 -5.77
N CYS A 8 -13.94 13.90 -6.32
CA CYS A 8 -12.60 13.46 -5.94
C CYS A 8 -11.67 14.68 -5.79
N PRO A 9 -11.83 15.47 -4.72
CA PRO A 9 -10.90 16.56 -4.46
C PRO A 9 -9.49 16.01 -4.19
N GLY A 10 -8.47 16.75 -4.63
CA GLY A 10 -7.06 16.41 -4.39
C GLY A 10 -6.68 15.02 -4.85
N VAL A 11 -7.20 14.56 -6.01
CA VAL A 11 -6.94 13.22 -6.54
C VAL A 11 -5.44 12.92 -6.58
N HIS A 12 -5.04 11.78 -5.99
CA HIS A 12 -3.68 11.31 -5.95
C HIS A 12 -3.67 9.80 -5.66
N GLY A 13 -2.90 9.05 -6.44
CA GLY A 13 -2.92 7.59 -6.38
C GLY A 13 -4.07 6.99 -7.19
N GLU A 14 -3.72 6.08 -8.08
CA GLU A 14 -4.64 5.29 -8.88
C GLU A 14 -4.17 3.83 -8.92
N ALA A 15 -5.10 2.91 -9.04
CA ALA A 15 -4.81 1.49 -9.23
C ALA A 15 -5.95 0.79 -9.95
N ALA A 16 -5.61 -0.24 -10.73
CA ALA A 16 -6.58 -1.13 -11.37
C ALA A 16 -6.79 -2.37 -10.50
N ALA A 17 -8.04 -2.80 -10.37
CA ALA A 17 -8.44 -4.04 -9.73
C ALA A 17 -8.58 -5.18 -10.76
N GLY A 18 -8.65 -6.44 -10.30
CA GLY A 18 -8.78 -7.63 -11.13
C GLY A 18 -10.05 -7.65 -11.99
N ASN A 19 -11.13 -7.03 -11.53
CA ASN A 19 -12.37 -6.87 -12.30
C ASN A 19 -12.32 -5.74 -13.35
N GLY A 20 -11.19 -5.03 -13.47
CA GLY A 20 -10.99 -3.93 -14.41
C GLY A 20 -11.51 -2.58 -13.90
N ASN A 21 -12.06 -2.49 -12.70
CA ASN A 21 -12.43 -1.23 -12.07
C ASN A 21 -11.18 -0.43 -11.67
N ILE A 22 -11.29 0.89 -11.73
CA ILE A 22 -10.17 1.80 -11.43
C ILE A 22 -10.46 2.56 -10.14
N PHE A 23 -9.53 2.46 -9.20
CA PHE A 23 -9.52 3.22 -7.95
C PHE A 23 -8.82 4.55 -8.13
N PHE A 24 -9.33 5.58 -7.46
CA PHE A 24 -8.71 6.90 -7.31
C PHE A 24 -8.73 7.31 -5.83
N GLY A 25 -7.55 7.66 -5.28
CA GLY A 25 -7.43 8.25 -3.95
C GLY A 25 -7.80 9.74 -3.98
N CYS A 26 -8.65 10.17 -3.06
CA CYS A 26 -9.11 11.54 -2.93
C CYS A 26 -8.94 12.00 -1.49
N GLU A 27 -9.09 13.30 -1.19
CA GLU A 27 -8.89 13.84 0.18
C GLU A 27 -10.07 13.61 1.13
N ASP A 28 -11.20 13.14 0.62
CA ASP A 28 -12.44 12.90 1.36
C ASP A 28 -12.97 11.48 1.17
N GLY A 29 -12.05 10.52 0.98
CA GLY A 29 -12.33 9.13 0.69
C GLY A 29 -12.25 8.79 -0.79
N PRO A 30 -12.05 7.51 -1.14
CA PRO A 30 -11.80 7.06 -2.50
C PRO A 30 -13.00 7.22 -3.45
N VAL A 31 -12.67 7.15 -4.73
CA VAL A 31 -13.65 7.01 -5.83
C VAL A 31 -13.26 5.82 -6.68
N VAL A 32 -14.22 5.02 -7.10
CA VAL A 32 -14.04 3.89 -8.01
C VAL A 32 -14.79 4.18 -9.32
N PHE A 33 -14.13 3.94 -10.46
CA PHE A 33 -14.72 3.97 -11.79
C PHE A 33 -14.97 2.55 -12.28
N ASP A 34 -16.21 2.21 -12.61
CA ASP A 34 -16.64 0.87 -13.03
C ASP A 34 -16.64 0.66 -14.56
N GLY A 35 -15.99 1.57 -15.30
CA GLY A 35 -16.01 1.57 -16.76
C GLY A 35 -17.16 2.42 -17.35
N THR A 36 -18.15 2.80 -16.54
CA THR A 36 -19.31 3.59 -16.95
C THR A 36 -19.54 4.84 -16.11
N LYS A 37 -19.41 4.75 -14.80
CA LYS A 37 -19.64 5.82 -13.84
C LYS A 37 -18.69 5.78 -12.66
N PHE A 38 -18.61 6.89 -11.94
CA PHE A 38 -17.84 7.04 -10.72
C PHE A 38 -18.71 6.78 -9.49
N HIS A 39 -18.20 5.97 -8.57
CA HIS A 39 -18.79 5.66 -7.27
C HIS A 39 -17.92 6.23 -6.16
N LYS A 40 -18.54 7.04 -5.29
CA LYS A 40 -17.87 7.51 -4.06
C LYS A 40 -17.91 6.40 -3.02
N VAL A 41 -16.75 6.06 -2.46
CA VAL A 41 -16.64 5.11 -1.36
C VAL A 41 -16.73 5.88 -0.04
N ASP A 42 -17.54 5.40 0.90
CA ASP A 42 -17.67 6.00 2.23
C ASP A 42 -16.47 5.62 3.10
N ALA A 43 -15.66 6.60 3.43
CA ALA A 43 -14.49 6.47 4.30
C ALA A 43 -14.70 7.12 5.67
N SER A 44 -15.88 7.62 5.98
CA SER A 44 -16.18 8.41 7.19
C SER A 44 -15.85 7.69 8.49
N ALA A 45 -15.96 6.37 8.52
CA ALA A 45 -15.71 5.55 9.72
C ALA A 45 -14.23 5.53 10.14
N TYR A 46 -13.29 5.91 9.26
CA TYR A 46 -11.85 5.91 9.52
C TYR A 46 -11.14 7.17 9.00
N ALA A 47 -11.89 8.20 8.68
CA ALA A 47 -11.38 9.53 8.41
C ALA A 47 -10.89 10.21 9.69
N GLY A 48 -9.96 11.14 9.53
CA GLY A 48 -9.52 12.03 10.61
C GLY A 48 -10.47 13.20 10.87
N ALA A 49 -9.96 14.23 11.52
CA ALA A 49 -10.70 15.44 11.74
C ALA A 49 -11.20 16.05 10.42
N ASP A 50 -12.35 16.70 10.46
CA ASP A 50 -12.98 17.35 9.30
C ASP A 50 -13.29 16.41 8.12
N GLY A 51 -13.31 15.10 8.37
CA GLY A 51 -13.60 14.11 7.33
C GLY A 51 -12.44 13.84 6.37
N TYR A 52 -11.23 14.31 6.67
CA TYR A 52 -10.06 14.05 5.85
C TYR A 52 -9.66 12.58 5.89
N GLN A 53 -9.64 11.96 4.72
CA GLN A 53 -9.09 10.62 4.49
C GLN A 53 -8.48 10.60 3.09
N ARG A 54 -7.17 10.49 3.01
CA ARG A 54 -6.45 10.49 1.76
C ARG A 54 -5.70 9.20 1.54
N SER A 55 -5.83 8.68 0.34
CA SER A 55 -5.02 7.56 -0.17
C SER A 55 -4.09 8.09 -1.26
N GLY A 56 -2.87 8.43 -0.89
CA GLY A 56 -1.85 8.96 -1.81
C GLY A 56 -1.10 7.87 -2.58
N ASN A 57 -1.11 6.64 -2.06
CA ASN A 57 -0.54 5.47 -2.70
C ASN A 57 -1.54 4.32 -2.69
N ALA A 58 -1.54 3.56 -3.76
CA ALA A 58 -2.40 2.40 -3.90
C ALA A 58 -1.71 1.29 -4.69
N ALA A 59 -2.05 0.04 -4.39
CA ALA A 59 -1.57 -1.13 -5.09
C ALA A 59 -2.75 -2.03 -5.48
N GLY A 60 -2.92 -2.25 -6.78
CA GLY A 60 -3.88 -3.19 -7.35
C GLY A 60 -3.27 -4.57 -7.60
N SER A 61 -4.11 -5.52 -7.95
CA SER A 61 -3.73 -6.87 -8.34
C SER A 61 -4.72 -7.38 -9.38
N GLU A 62 -4.23 -8.16 -10.35
CA GLU A 62 -5.09 -8.87 -11.30
C GLU A 62 -5.87 -10.02 -10.63
N GLU A 63 -5.38 -10.50 -9.48
CA GLU A 63 -5.95 -11.61 -8.71
C GLU A 63 -6.98 -11.16 -7.65
N SER A 64 -7.27 -9.84 -7.54
CA SER A 64 -8.18 -9.32 -6.50
C SER A 64 -8.97 -8.10 -6.97
N ASP A 65 -10.26 -8.06 -6.63
CA ASP A 65 -11.12 -6.89 -6.83
C ASP A 65 -10.90 -5.81 -5.76
N VAL A 66 -10.07 -6.09 -4.75
CA VAL A 66 -9.76 -5.20 -3.63
C VAL A 66 -8.47 -4.44 -3.89
N ILE A 67 -8.48 -3.14 -3.72
CA ILE A 67 -7.29 -2.27 -3.77
C ILE A 67 -6.74 -2.08 -2.36
N LEU A 68 -5.42 -2.26 -2.21
CA LEU A 68 -4.69 -1.80 -1.03
C LEU A 68 -4.34 -0.32 -1.20
N ALA A 69 -4.70 0.51 -0.24
CA ALA A 69 -4.37 1.93 -0.27
C ALA A 69 -3.88 2.43 1.09
N ASP A 70 -3.05 3.46 1.10
CA ASP A 70 -2.67 4.12 2.35
C ASP A 70 -3.87 4.83 2.99
N ASN A 71 -3.78 5.06 4.31
CA ASN A 71 -4.81 5.74 5.08
C ASN A 71 -4.22 6.93 5.83
N LYS A 72 -4.19 8.09 5.17
CA LYS A 72 -3.77 9.36 5.76
C LYS A 72 -4.96 10.13 6.30
N THR A 73 -4.87 10.58 7.56
CA THR A 73 -5.97 11.18 8.30
C THR A 73 -5.64 12.54 8.92
N ASP A 74 -4.40 13.00 8.79
CA ASP A 74 -3.93 14.31 9.27
C ASP A 74 -3.40 15.15 8.10
N LYS A 75 -4.23 16.08 7.61
CA LYS A 75 -3.87 16.95 6.48
C LYS A 75 -2.79 17.98 6.81
N ASP A 76 -2.58 18.27 8.09
CA ASP A 76 -1.66 19.29 8.56
C ASP A 76 -0.28 18.70 8.95
N ALA A 77 -0.16 17.36 8.92
CA ALA A 77 1.11 16.71 9.19
C ALA A 77 2.12 16.95 8.06
N GLU A 78 3.28 17.53 8.41
CA GLU A 78 4.40 17.67 7.47
C GLU A 78 4.88 16.31 6.95
N LEU A 79 4.89 15.31 7.82
CA LEU A 79 5.21 13.92 7.52
C LEU A 79 4.31 13.00 8.33
N GLU A 80 3.19 12.63 7.75
CA GLU A 80 2.29 11.66 8.39
C GLU A 80 2.88 10.26 8.31
N ARG A 81 2.90 9.57 9.44
CA ARG A 81 3.32 8.17 9.58
C ARG A 81 2.10 7.32 9.91
N PRO A 82 1.30 6.95 8.90
CA PRO A 82 0.08 6.20 9.14
C PRO A 82 0.38 4.82 9.72
N THR A 83 -0.49 4.37 10.62
CA THR A 83 -0.47 3.04 11.25
C THR A 83 -1.67 2.21 10.84
N SER A 84 -2.31 2.56 9.75
CA SER A 84 -3.41 1.79 9.17
C SER A 84 -3.40 1.93 7.66
N VAL A 85 -3.94 0.93 6.98
CA VAL A 85 -4.21 0.93 5.54
C VAL A 85 -5.70 0.77 5.30
N THR A 86 -6.15 1.05 4.09
CA THR A 86 -7.51 0.75 3.64
C THR A 86 -7.49 -0.34 2.57
N LEU A 87 -8.45 -1.25 2.67
CA LEU A 87 -8.80 -2.21 1.64
C LEU A 87 -10.11 -1.74 1.03
N VAL A 88 -10.08 -1.42 -0.26
CA VAL A 88 -11.26 -0.91 -0.99
C VAL A 88 -11.75 -1.94 -1.96
N ASP A 89 -12.91 -2.54 -1.67
CA ASP A 89 -13.59 -3.46 -2.58
C ASP A 89 -14.22 -2.66 -3.72
N THR A 90 -13.71 -2.86 -4.94
CA THR A 90 -14.17 -2.14 -6.12
C THR A 90 -15.46 -2.72 -6.72
N LYS A 91 -15.91 -3.88 -6.25
CA LYS A 91 -17.12 -4.55 -6.71
C LYS A 91 -18.36 -4.02 -5.99
N ASP A 92 -18.29 -3.89 -4.68
CA ASP A 92 -19.40 -3.39 -3.86
C ASP A 92 -19.22 -1.94 -3.39
N PHE A 93 -18.08 -1.30 -3.75
CA PHE A 93 -17.74 0.09 -3.41
C PHE A 93 -17.67 0.35 -1.91
N SER A 94 -17.20 -0.64 -1.17
CA SER A 94 -16.99 -0.55 0.26
C SER A 94 -15.51 -0.40 0.61
N ALA A 95 -15.23 -0.01 1.84
CA ALA A 95 -13.87 0.07 2.34
C ALA A 95 -13.76 -0.43 3.77
N LYS A 96 -12.60 -1.01 4.08
CA LYS A 96 -12.25 -1.55 5.38
C LYS A 96 -10.89 -0.99 5.80
N LYS A 97 -10.82 -0.50 7.04
CA LYS A 97 -9.54 -0.12 7.66
C LYS A 97 -8.89 -1.35 8.27
N VAL A 98 -7.58 -1.48 8.09
CA VAL A 98 -6.74 -2.46 8.77
C VAL A 98 -5.70 -1.70 9.59
N ASP A 99 -5.73 -1.88 10.91
CA ASP A 99 -4.75 -1.31 11.82
C ASP A 99 -3.47 -2.14 11.82
N LEU A 100 -2.32 -1.46 11.87
CA LEU A 100 -0.98 -2.05 11.87
C LEU A 100 -0.27 -1.73 13.19
N ASP A 101 0.66 -2.60 13.61
CA ASP A 101 1.42 -2.42 14.86
C ASP A 101 2.45 -1.27 14.76
N ALA A 102 2.86 -0.90 13.54
CA ALA A 102 3.84 0.15 13.29
C ALA A 102 3.48 0.95 12.02
N SER A 103 4.11 2.10 11.85
CA SER A 103 3.91 2.94 10.68
C SER A 103 4.62 2.38 9.44
N TYR A 104 4.31 2.96 8.30
CA TYR A 104 4.93 2.64 7.01
C TYR A 104 5.10 3.93 6.19
N TRP A 105 5.77 3.86 5.05
CA TRP A 105 5.93 4.98 4.14
C TRP A 105 5.44 4.66 2.72
N PHE A 106 5.53 5.61 1.79
CA PHE A 106 4.92 5.50 0.46
C PHE A 106 5.46 4.35 -0.42
N ARG A 107 6.63 3.77 -0.13
CA ARG A 107 7.23 2.65 -0.88
C ARG A 107 7.02 1.29 -0.19
N SER A 108 6.10 1.23 0.75
CA SER A 108 5.85 0.04 1.59
C SER A 108 4.71 -0.85 1.13
N LEU A 109 3.99 -0.49 0.08
CA LEU A 109 2.78 -1.20 -0.36
C LEU A 109 3.04 -2.03 -1.62
N ALA A 110 2.63 -3.30 -1.61
CA ALA A 110 2.68 -4.20 -2.76
C ALA A 110 1.54 -5.23 -2.71
N ARG A 111 1.45 -6.11 -3.70
CA ARG A 111 0.47 -7.19 -3.74
C ARG A 111 1.16 -8.53 -3.91
N GLY A 112 0.66 -9.53 -3.20
CA GLY A 112 1.12 -10.92 -3.30
C GLY A 112 0.52 -11.67 -4.50
N PRO A 113 1.00 -12.91 -4.76
CA PRO A 113 0.65 -13.69 -5.96
C PRO A 113 -0.81 -14.18 -5.98
N LEU A 114 -1.48 -14.23 -4.83
CA LEU A 114 -2.89 -14.62 -4.72
C LEU A 114 -3.79 -13.41 -4.39
N GLY A 115 -3.26 -12.20 -4.59
CA GLY A 115 -3.97 -10.96 -4.33
C GLY A 115 -3.83 -10.43 -2.90
N GLU A 116 -2.98 -11.01 -2.06
CA GLU A 116 -2.74 -10.53 -0.69
C GLU A 116 -2.27 -9.08 -0.71
N ALA A 117 -2.67 -8.31 0.29
CA ALA A 117 -2.12 -6.99 0.53
C ALA A 117 -0.84 -7.11 1.36
N LEU A 118 0.24 -6.49 0.88
CA LEU A 118 1.56 -6.55 1.49
C LEU A 118 1.96 -5.17 2.00
N VAL A 119 2.34 -5.09 3.28
CA VAL A 119 2.77 -3.83 3.89
C VAL A 119 4.06 -4.02 4.69
N LEU A 120 5.11 -3.32 4.28
CA LEU A 120 6.38 -3.28 5.02
C LEU A 120 6.32 -2.17 6.07
N THR A 121 6.32 -2.51 7.34
CA THR A 121 6.23 -1.56 8.46
C THR A 121 7.60 -1.16 9.01
N THR A 122 7.65 -0.03 9.74
CA THR A 122 8.91 0.55 10.28
C THR A 122 9.59 -0.31 11.35
N ASP A 123 8.88 -1.27 11.94
CA ASP A 123 9.47 -2.29 12.81
C ASP A 123 10.21 -3.40 12.03
N GLY A 124 10.22 -3.32 10.69
CA GLY A 124 10.95 -4.21 9.79
C GLY A 124 10.19 -5.46 9.39
N LYS A 125 8.90 -5.54 9.71
CA LYS A 125 8.05 -6.67 9.35
C LYS A 125 7.34 -6.47 8.02
N LEU A 126 7.24 -7.53 7.24
CA LEU A 126 6.32 -7.64 6.12
C LEU A 126 5.01 -8.23 6.64
N ASN A 127 3.95 -7.43 6.61
CA ASN A 127 2.59 -7.86 6.93
C ASN A 127 1.93 -8.41 5.68
N VAL A 128 1.40 -9.63 5.77
CA VAL A 128 0.57 -10.27 4.75
C VAL A 128 -0.87 -10.21 5.21
N ILE A 129 -1.71 -9.56 4.44
CA ILE A 129 -3.11 -9.26 4.80
C ILE A 129 -4.02 -9.92 3.76
N ASP A 130 -4.98 -10.68 4.23
CA ASP A 130 -6.05 -11.20 3.38
C ASP A 130 -6.94 -10.04 2.91
N PRO A 131 -7.07 -9.80 1.59
CA PRO A 131 -7.76 -8.63 1.07
C PRO A 131 -9.26 -8.63 1.35
N ASP A 132 -9.89 -9.79 1.47
CA ASP A 132 -11.34 -9.91 1.65
C ASP A 132 -11.73 -9.73 3.12
N SER A 133 -11.01 -10.38 4.04
CA SER A 133 -11.30 -10.28 5.48
C SER A 133 -10.66 -9.06 6.14
N GLY A 134 -9.49 -8.62 5.66
CA GLY A 134 -8.63 -7.62 6.30
C GLY A 134 -7.82 -8.19 7.47
N GLU A 135 -7.77 -9.51 7.63
CA GLU A 135 -6.97 -10.16 8.65
C GLU A 135 -5.49 -10.15 8.27
N ILE A 136 -4.61 -9.80 9.21
CA ILE A 136 -3.16 -9.99 9.05
C ILE A 136 -2.89 -11.47 9.29
N THR A 137 -2.75 -12.22 8.20
CA THR A 137 -2.56 -13.67 8.24
C THR A 137 -1.15 -14.06 8.64
N LYS A 138 -0.19 -13.18 8.34
CA LYS A 138 1.22 -13.39 8.64
C LYS A 138 1.97 -12.10 8.86
N GLN A 139 2.96 -12.15 9.76
CA GLN A 139 4.02 -11.14 9.90
C GLN A 139 5.37 -11.83 9.75
N ILE A 140 6.18 -11.37 8.81
CA ILE A 140 7.49 -11.94 8.49
C ILE A 140 8.57 -10.91 8.86
N ASP A 141 9.51 -11.28 9.71
CA ASP A 141 10.67 -10.44 10.02
C ASP A 141 11.55 -10.34 8.75
N ALA A 142 11.54 -9.18 8.11
CA ALA A 142 12.20 -8.98 6.81
C ALA A 142 13.52 -8.22 6.93
N ILE A 143 13.48 -7.04 7.55
CA ILE A 143 14.63 -6.17 7.72
C ILE A 143 14.72 -5.67 9.16
N SER A 144 15.77 -4.92 9.48
CA SER A 144 15.85 -4.26 10.80
C SER A 144 14.83 -3.14 10.90
N GLN A 145 14.44 -2.79 12.13
CA GLN A 145 13.66 -1.59 12.39
C GLN A 145 14.32 -0.36 11.75
N TRP A 146 13.51 0.48 11.14
CA TRP A 146 13.97 1.65 10.41
C TRP A 146 13.10 2.88 10.72
N LYS A 147 13.55 4.03 10.26
CA LYS A 147 12.83 5.29 10.42
C LYS A 147 12.71 5.98 9.07
N GLU A 148 11.53 6.44 8.75
CA GLU A 148 11.28 7.22 7.55
C GLU A 148 12.09 8.53 7.56
N ASN A 149 12.75 8.80 6.44
CA ASN A 149 13.51 10.04 6.22
C ASN A 149 12.54 11.22 6.04
N LYS A 150 13.01 12.43 6.37
CA LYS A 150 12.23 13.65 6.10
C LYS A 150 12.15 13.96 4.62
N GLU A 151 13.25 13.72 3.90
CA GLU A 151 13.35 13.93 2.46
C GLU A 151 12.98 12.64 1.74
N TRP A 152 11.91 12.65 0.98
CA TRP A 152 11.36 11.46 0.32
C TRP A 152 12.30 10.85 -0.75
N GLN A 153 13.27 11.65 -1.25
CA GLN A 153 14.28 11.18 -2.21
C GLN A 153 15.43 10.40 -1.54
N GLN A 154 15.58 10.48 -0.23
CA GLN A 154 16.61 9.74 0.48
C GLN A 154 16.33 8.24 0.43
N ALA A 155 17.42 7.45 0.49
CA ALA A 155 17.33 6.01 0.50
C ALA A 155 16.52 5.51 1.71
N GLY A 156 15.65 4.57 1.47
CA GLY A 156 14.82 3.92 2.48
C GLY A 156 14.36 2.55 1.98
N PRO A 157 13.73 1.74 2.82
CA PRO A 157 13.23 0.44 2.40
C PRO A 157 12.19 0.56 1.28
N ILE A 158 12.32 -0.28 0.26
CA ILE A 158 11.39 -0.37 -0.87
C ILE A 158 10.86 -1.79 -0.91
N LEU A 159 9.56 -1.93 -0.99
CA LEU A 159 8.88 -3.20 -1.21
C LEU A 159 8.39 -3.28 -2.65
N GLN A 160 8.75 -4.34 -3.35
CA GLN A 160 8.19 -4.76 -4.63
C GLN A 160 7.83 -6.24 -4.55
N ALA A 161 6.88 -6.69 -5.36
CA ALA A 161 6.53 -8.10 -5.44
C ALA A 161 6.33 -8.53 -6.89
N ALA A 162 6.84 -9.70 -7.24
CA ALA A 162 6.67 -10.34 -8.54
C ALA A 162 6.91 -11.84 -8.41
N ASP A 163 6.28 -12.63 -9.27
CA ASP A 163 6.50 -14.08 -9.42
C ASP A 163 6.47 -14.88 -8.11
N GLY A 164 5.64 -14.46 -7.14
CA GLY A 164 5.51 -15.15 -5.85
C GLY A 164 6.56 -14.75 -4.81
N TYR A 165 7.38 -13.73 -5.10
CA TYR A 165 8.41 -13.22 -4.19
C TYR A 165 8.16 -11.77 -3.83
N ALA A 166 8.51 -11.40 -2.59
CA ALA A 166 8.70 -10.02 -2.20
C ALA A 166 10.20 -9.69 -2.20
N PHE A 167 10.53 -8.56 -2.81
CA PHE A 167 11.86 -7.97 -2.87
C PHE A 167 11.87 -6.73 -1.98
N ILE A 168 12.75 -6.71 -0.99
CA ILE A 168 12.80 -5.63 0.00
C ILE A 168 14.22 -5.09 0.09
N THR A 169 14.40 -3.79 -0.12
CA THR A 169 15.69 -3.16 0.14
C THR A 169 15.82 -2.80 1.61
N ASP A 170 16.93 -3.21 2.22
CA ASP A 170 17.42 -2.66 3.50
C ASP A 170 18.50 -1.61 3.18
N ALA A 171 18.08 -0.35 3.00
CA ALA A 171 18.97 0.72 2.57
C ALA A 171 20.12 0.95 3.57
N GLN A 172 19.85 0.86 4.87
CA GLN A 172 20.85 1.08 5.91
C GLN A 172 21.95 0.01 5.91
N LYS A 173 21.59 -1.22 5.58
CA LYS A 173 22.55 -2.33 5.49
C LYS A 173 23.07 -2.56 4.08
N LYS A 174 22.58 -1.82 3.09
CA LYS A 174 22.87 -2.02 1.68
C LYS A 174 22.60 -3.47 1.26
N GLN A 175 21.39 -3.94 1.52
CA GLN A 175 21.00 -5.31 1.24
C GLN A 175 19.70 -5.35 0.43
N LEU A 176 19.56 -6.41 -0.38
CA LEU A 176 18.31 -6.85 -0.97
C LEU A 176 17.89 -8.15 -0.30
N VAL A 177 16.70 -8.16 0.27
CA VAL A 177 16.07 -9.33 0.91
C VAL A 177 15.03 -9.88 -0.03
N VAL A 178 15.00 -11.21 -0.21
CA VAL A 178 14.00 -11.92 -1.01
C VAL A 178 13.20 -12.86 -0.10
N ILE A 179 11.89 -12.67 -0.11
CA ILE A 179 10.95 -13.48 0.66
C ILE A 179 10.09 -14.29 -0.32
N ASP A 180 10.05 -15.59 -0.16
CA ASP A 180 9.08 -16.45 -0.82
C ASP A 180 7.73 -16.29 -0.10
N LEU A 181 6.75 -15.73 -0.81
CA LEU A 181 5.44 -15.40 -0.26
C LEU A 181 4.56 -16.65 -0.05
N LEU A 182 4.78 -17.71 -0.83
CA LEU A 182 4.05 -18.97 -0.66
C LEU A 182 4.60 -19.79 0.50
N GLN A 183 5.92 -19.71 0.76
CA GLN A 183 6.55 -20.37 1.90
C GLN A 183 6.62 -19.46 3.14
N GLU A 184 6.25 -18.17 2.99
CA GLU A 184 6.22 -17.14 4.04
C GLU A 184 7.55 -17.01 4.79
N LYS A 185 8.67 -17.04 4.06
CA LYS A 185 10.01 -16.98 4.65
C LYS A 185 11.03 -16.31 3.75
N GLU A 186 12.08 -15.74 4.37
CA GLU A 186 13.28 -15.31 3.66
C GLU A 186 13.96 -16.51 2.98
N VAL A 187 14.23 -16.36 1.68
CA VAL A 187 14.94 -17.38 0.89
C VAL A 187 16.30 -16.90 0.41
N ASN A 188 16.53 -15.60 0.35
CA ASN A 188 17.83 -15.06 -0.02
C ASN A 188 18.04 -13.64 0.53
N ARG A 189 19.31 -13.27 0.65
CA ARG A 189 19.75 -11.93 1.06
C ARG A 189 21.07 -11.62 0.34
N PHE A 190 21.11 -10.50 -0.37
CA PHE A 190 22.27 -10.08 -1.15
C PHE A 190 22.83 -8.78 -0.57
N ASP A 191 24.15 -8.72 -0.41
CA ASP A 191 24.83 -7.46 -0.12
C ASP A 191 24.95 -6.65 -1.41
N LEU A 192 24.74 -5.35 -1.30
CA LEU A 192 24.83 -4.39 -2.40
C LEU A 192 26.03 -3.48 -2.20
N ASP A 193 26.69 -3.10 -3.28
CA ASP A 193 27.82 -2.15 -3.22
C ASP A 193 27.37 -0.70 -2.97
N ILE A 194 26.08 -0.42 -3.22
CA ILE A 194 25.47 0.91 -3.11
C ILE A 194 24.33 0.91 -2.08
N GLU A 195 23.99 2.08 -1.59
CA GLU A 195 22.75 2.33 -0.86
C GLU A 195 21.60 2.46 -1.86
N PRO A 196 20.63 1.53 -1.88
CA PRO A 196 19.57 1.53 -2.87
C PRO A 196 18.57 2.67 -2.63
N THR A 197 18.29 3.46 -3.66
CA THR A 197 17.31 4.56 -3.64
C THR A 197 16.07 4.27 -4.46
N GLU A 198 16.18 3.40 -5.45
CA GLU A 198 15.08 2.93 -6.30
C GLU A 198 15.23 1.44 -6.60
N MET A 199 14.11 0.78 -6.86
CA MET A 199 14.06 -0.61 -7.28
C MET A 199 12.88 -0.82 -8.21
N THR A 200 13.06 -1.64 -9.23
CA THR A 200 11.99 -2.17 -10.06
C THR A 200 12.22 -3.67 -10.29
N VAL A 201 11.14 -4.42 -10.37
CA VAL A 201 11.13 -5.81 -10.81
C VAL A 201 10.49 -5.88 -12.19
N LEU A 202 10.98 -6.81 -13.04
CA LEU A 202 10.54 -6.99 -14.43
C LEU A 202 9.87 -8.34 -14.56
#